data_b9f2838c088ae8aee2995bb68a486366
#
_entry.id   b9f2838c088ae8aee2995bb68a486366
#
_cell.length_a   1.000
_cell.length_b   1.000
_cell.length_c   1.000
_cell.angle_alpha   90.00
_cell.angle_beta   90.00
_cell.angle_gamma   90.00
#
_symmetry.space_group_name_H-M   'P 1'
#
loop_
_entity.id
_entity.type
_entity.pdbx_description
1 polymer ?
#
loop_
_entity_poly.entity_id
_entity_poly.type
_entity_poly.pdbx_seq_one_letter_code
_entity_poly.pdbx_strand_id
1 'polypeptide(L)'
;MNELLKVAKLGKTIGLNGHLRLHNLSDFLSQFKKGATFFCNDKTLTIKAFNKDNLTILFEGFEDINLAKNLVNKELYQSIEKTRKECKLKKDEFFYFDILKCEVYDSKQRLGKVVDILENTSSCLFEINTDETLIKQGLAKNFYIPYIDKYVLSVDIKNFKINCSDEAIYILENS
;
A
#
# COMPACT_ATOMS: atom_id res chain seq x y z
N MET A 1 -3.54 12.41 -14.86
CA MET A 1 -3.88 10.97 -14.82
C MET A 1 -4.18 10.60 -13.37
N ASN A 2 -5.37 10.02 -13.13
CA ASN A 2 -5.66 9.49 -11.79
C ASN A 2 -4.82 8.23 -11.58
N GLU A 3 -3.90 8.29 -10.65
CA GLU A 3 -3.06 7.16 -10.27
C GLU A 3 -3.94 6.08 -9.61
N LEU A 4 -3.87 4.85 -10.11
CA LEU A 4 -4.66 3.72 -9.63
C LEU A 4 -3.84 2.82 -8.72
N LEU A 5 -4.43 2.40 -7.62
CA LEU A 5 -3.88 1.42 -6.69
C LEU A 5 -4.52 0.06 -6.92
N LYS A 6 -3.71 -0.98 -7.02
CA LYS A 6 -4.20 -2.35 -6.96
C LYS A 6 -4.63 -2.65 -5.52
N VAL A 7 -5.90 -2.97 -5.32
CA VAL A 7 -6.48 -3.19 -3.98
C VAL A 7 -6.87 -4.63 -3.70
N ALA A 8 -7.10 -5.43 -4.74
CA ALA A 8 -7.40 -6.85 -4.60
C ALA A 8 -7.19 -7.61 -5.91
N LYS A 9 -7.15 -8.94 -5.78
CA LYS A 9 -7.25 -9.88 -6.90
C LYS A 9 -8.44 -10.80 -6.68
N LEU A 10 -9.21 -11.05 -7.73
CA LEU A 10 -10.34 -11.97 -7.69
C LEU A 10 -9.85 -13.41 -7.90
N GLY A 11 -10.19 -14.29 -6.99
CA GLY A 11 -9.88 -15.70 -7.08
C GLY A 11 -11.00 -16.51 -7.75
N LYS A 12 -11.04 -17.81 -7.46
CA LYS A 12 -12.02 -18.72 -8.01
C LYS A 12 -13.46 -18.38 -7.57
N THR A 13 -14.42 -18.84 -8.36
CA THR A 13 -15.84 -18.80 -8.03
C THR A 13 -16.16 -19.69 -6.83
N ILE A 14 -17.14 -19.28 -6.03
CA ILE A 14 -17.62 -20.00 -4.84
C ILE A 14 -19.12 -20.18 -4.98
N GLY A 15 -19.57 -21.44 -5.04
CA GLY A 15 -20.98 -21.77 -5.28
C GLY A 15 -21.43 -21.39 -6.70
N LEU A 16 -22.73 -21.32 -6.90
CA LEU A 16 -23.35 -21.12 -8.22
C LEU A 16 -23.83 -19.68 -8.49
N ASN A 17 -23.93 -18.87 -7.43
CA ASN A 17 -24.56 -17.55 -7.47
C ASN A 17 -23.57 -16.39 -7.75
N GLY A 18 -22.44 -16.68 -8.41
CA GLY A 18 -21.52 -15.65 -8.86
C GLY A 18 -20.54 -15.11 -7.80
N HIS A 19 -20.53 -15.66 -6.60
CA HIS A 19 -19.55 -15.26 -5.58
C HIS A 19 -18.13 -15.65 -6.00
N LEU A 20 -17.19 -14.79 -5.67
CA LEU A 20 -15.76 -14.95 -5.95
C LEU A 20 -14.95 -14.86 -4.65
N ARG A 21 -13.84 -15.57 -4.57
CA ARG A 21 -12.85 -15.36 -3.52
C ARG A 21 -12.19 -14.00 -3.75
N LEU A 22 -12.05 -13.19 -2.68
CA LEU A 22 -11.27 -11.97 -2.72
C LEU A 22 -9.90 -12.22 -2.09
N HIS A 23 -8.83 -11.95 -2.82
CA HIS A 23 -7.48 -11.84 -2.30
C HIS A 23 -7.20 -10.36 -2.04
N ASN A 24 -7.29 -9.97 -0.77
CA ASN A 24 -7.08 -8.57 -0.39
C ASN A 24 -5.60 -8.21 -0.49
N LEU A 25 -5.31 -7.08 -1.11
CA LEU A 25 -3.98 -6.48 -1.27
C LEU A 25 -3.90 -5.08 -0.65
N SER A 26 -4.94 -4.69 0.10
CA SER A 26 -5.07 -3.36 0.71
C SER A 26 -5.13 -3.47 2.24
N ASP A 27 -4.60 -2.47 2.92
CA ASP A 27 -4.70 -2.34 4.38
C ASP A 27 -6.12 -1.98 4.85
N PHE A 28 -6.99 -1.58 3.92
CA PHE A 28 -8.34 -1.07 4.20
C PHE A 28 -9.43 -2.02 3.72
N LEU A 29 -9.65 -3.11 4.45
CA LEU A 29 -10.69 -4.07 4.12
C LEU A 29 -12.11 -3.47 4.14
N SER A 30 -12.31 -2.40 4.92
CA SER A 30 -13.57 -1.67 5.02
C SER A 30 -14.03 -0.97 3.74
N GLN A 31 -13.14 -0.80 2.76
CA GLN A 31 -13.50 -0.26 1.44
C GLN A 31 -14.38 -1.22 0.64
N PHE A 32 -14.28 -2.53 0.91
CA PHE A 32 -15.12 -3.54 0.26
C PHE A 32 -16.47 -3.64 0.95
N LYS A 33 -17.41 -2.83 0.51
CA LYS A 33 -18.77 -2.76 1.05
C LYS A 33 -19.80 -2.68 -0.08
N LYS A 34 -21.03 -3.05 0.20
CA LYS A 34 -22.14 -2.94 -0.76
C LYS A 34 -22.21 -1.53 -1.36
N GLY A 35 -22.32 -1.45 -2.67
CA GLY A 35 -22.38 -0.20 -3.43
C GLY A 35 -21.03 0.43 -3.74
N ALA A 36 -19.93 -0.07 -3.17
CA ALA A 36 -18.59 0.41 -3.53
C ALA A 36 -18.22 -0.01 -4.96
N THR A 37 -17.47 0.84 -5.65
CA THR A 37 -17.07 0.64 -7.05
C THR A 37 -15.56 0.54 -7.18
N PHE A 38 -15.12 -0.36 -8.04
CA PHE A 38 -13.69 -0.59 -8.34
C PHE A 38 -13.49 -0.72 -9.84
N PHE A 39 -12.33 -0.30 -10.31
CA PHE A 39 -11.93 -0.51 -11.70
C PHE A 39 -11.40 -1.95 -11.86
N CYS A 40 -11.80 -2.59 -12.96
CA CYS A 40 -11.36 -3.93 -13.34
C CYS A 40 -11.17 -3.96 -14.85
N ASN A 41 -9.94 -3.88 -15.33
CA ASN A 41 -9.63 -3.62 -16.74
C ASN A 41 -10.36 -2.34 -17.22
N ASP A 42 -11.13 -2.45 -18.30
CA ASP A 42 -11.88 -1.32 -18.90
C ASP A 42 -13.28 -1.12 -18.31
N LYS A 43 -13.61 -1.81 -17.21
CA LYS A 43 -14.94 -1.79 -16.59
C LYS A 43 -14.89 -1.31 -15.15
N THR A 44 -15.97 -0.71 -14.71
CA THR A 44 -16.23 -0.45 -13.30
C THR A 44 -17.17 -1.53 -12.77
N LEU A 45 -16.79 -2.19 -11.68
CA LEU A 45 -17.58 -3.20 -10.99
C LEU A 45 -18.16 -2.59 -9.71
N THR A 46 -19.46 -2.83 -9.45
CA THR A 46 -20.14 -2.41 -8.23
C THR A 46 -20.35 -3.62 -7.33
N ILE A 47 -19.96 -3.51 -6.07
CA ILE A 47 -20.15 -4.59 -5.10
C ILE A 47 -21.64 -4.70 -4.73
N LYS A 48 -22.22 -5.87 -4.94
CA LYS A 48 -23.57 -6.24 -4.47
C LYS A 48 -23.55 -6.77 -3.05
N ALA A 49 -22.56 -7.61 -2.72
CA ALA A 49 -22.35 -8.17 -1.38
C ALA A 49 -20.88 -8.48 -1.13
N PHE A 50 -20.46 -8.30 0.10
CA PHE A 50 -19.14 -8.67 0.57
C PHE A 50 -19.22 -9.29 1.96
N ASN A 51 -18.58 -10.43 2.14
CA ASN A 51 -18.43 -11.09 3.43
C ASN A 51 -16.95 -11.04 3.85
N LYS A 52 -16.68 -10.29 4.93
CA LYS A 52 -15.33 -10.07 5.44
C LYS A 52 -14.71 -11.29 6.14
N ASP A 53 -15.55 -12.19 6.68
CA ASP A 53 -15.07 -13.31 7.49
C ASP A 53 -14.47 -14.41 6.62
N ASN A 54 -15.05 -14.61 5.44
CA ASN A 54 -14.57 -15.62 4.48
C ASN A 54 -14.02 -15.00 3.19
N LEU A 55 -13.91 -13.67 3.12
CA LEU A 55 -13.41 -12.90 1.97
C LEU A 55 -14.06 -13.32 0.65
N THR A 56 -15.40 -13.32 0.62
CA THR A 56 -16.19 -13.56 -0.58
C THR A 56 -16.89 -12.29 -1.05
N ILE A 57 -16.87 -12.06 -2.35
CA ILE A 57 -17.43 -10.88 -2.99
C ILE A 57 -18.37 -11.27 -4.12
N LEU A 58 -19.45 -10.48 -4.28
CA LEU A 58 -20.40 -10.59 -5.37
C LEU A 58 -20.55 -9.22 -6.02
N PHE A 59 -20.54 -9.17 -7.35
CA PHE A 59 -20.71 -7.94 -8.11
C PHE A 59 -22.10 -7.90 -8.76
N GLU A 60 -22.64 -6.69 -8.90
CA GLU A 60 -23.87 -6.44 -9.66
C GLU A 60 -23.68 -6.85 -11.12
N GLY A 61 -24.66 -7.57 -11.67
CA GLY A 61 -24.61 -8.10 -13.03
C GLY A 61 -23.77 -9.37 -13.22
N PHE A 62 -23.25 -9.95 -12.12
CA PHE A 62 -22.43 -11.17 -12.13
C PHE A 62 -22.98 -12.24 -11.16
N GLU A 63 -24.29 -12.26 -10.96
CA GLU A 63 -24.99 -13.17 -10.03
C GLU A 63 -25.14 -14.60 -10.57
N ASP A 64 -24.34 -14.98 -11.54
CA ASP A 64 -24.28 -16.31 -12.13
C ASP A 64 -22.82 -16.77 -12.24
N ILE A 65 -22.56 -18.05 -11.97
CA ILE A 65 -21.21 -18.61 -11.99
C ILE A 65 -20.53 -18.44 -13.36
N ASN A 66 -21.27 -18.53 -14.47
CA ASN A 66 -20.69 -18.44 -15.80
C ASN A 66 -20.27 -17.00 -16.12
N LEU A 67 -21.01 -16.02 -15.62
CA LEU A 67 -20.62 -14.60 -15.70
C LEU A 67 -19.42 -14.32 -14.80
N ALA A 68 -19.47 -14.78 -13.56
CA ALA A 68 -18.41 -14.57 -12.56
C ALA A 68 -17.07 -15.21 -12.98
N LYS A 69 -17.08 -16.33 -13.72
CA LYS A 69 -15.86 -16.94 -14.27
C LYS A 69 -15.03 -15.97 -15.11
N ASN A 70 -15.65 -15.00 -15.77
CA ASN A 70 -14.96 -13.99 -16.56
C ASN A 70 -14.16 -13.00 -15.70
N LEU A 71 -14.44 -12.95 -14.40
CA LEU A 71 -13.74 -12.09 -13.43
C LEU A 71 -12.62 -12.83 -12.70
N VAL A 72 -12.52 -14.16 -12.82
CA VAL A 72 -11.46 -14.93 -12.15
C VAL A 72 -10.09 -14.47 -12.60
N ASN A 73 -9.16 -14.33 -11.64
CA ASN A 73 -7.80 -13.82 -11.83
C ASN A 73 -7.70 -12.34 -12.25
N LYS A 74 -8.81 -11.61 -12.34
CA LYS A 74 -8.78 -10.17 -12.58
C LYS A 74 -8.38 -9.41 -11.31
N GLU A 75 -7.81 -8.24 -11.51
CA GLU A 75 -7.36 -7.35 -10.45
C GLU A 75 -8.34 -6.18 -10.30
N LEU A 76 -8.54 -5.75 -9.06
CA LEU A 76 -9.36 -4.59 -8.73
C LEU A 76 -8.47 -3.41 -8.40
N TYR A 77 -8.83 -2.26 -8.93
CA TYR A 77 -8.11 -1.01 -8.72
C TYR A 77 -9.03 0.07 -8.16
N GLN A 78 -8.44 0.97 -7.38
CA GLN A 78 -9.11 2.16 -6.85
C GLN A 78 -8.23 3.38 -7.09
N SER A 79 -8.85 4.55 -7.32
CA SER A 79 -8.07 5.79 -7.42
C SER A 79 -7.52 6.21 -6.06
N ILE A 80 -6.33 6.80 -6.07
CA ILE A 80 -5.71 7.37 -4.86
C ILE A 80 -6.63 8.38 -4.19
N GLU A 81 -7.26 9.27 -4.97
CA GLU A 81 -8.19 10.27 -4.45
C GLU A 81 -9.36 9.65 -3.68
N LYS A 82 -9.96 8.59 -4.23
CA LYS A 82 -11.06 7.90 -3.58
C LYS A 82 -10.59 7.14 -2.34
N THR A 83 -9.41 6.52 -2.40
CA THR A 83 -8.79 5.87 -1.24
C THR A 83 -8.58 6.86 -0.10
N ARG A 84 -8.03 8.03 -0.36
CA ARG A 84 -7.86 9.09 0.66
C ARG A 84 -9.17 9.55 1.28
N LYS A 85 -10.23 9.60 0.48
CA LYS A 85 -11.55 10.09 0.90
C LYS A 85 -12.32 9.09 1.75
N GLU A 86 -12.20 7.81 1.42
CA GLU A 86 -12.99 6.72 2.01
C GLU A 86 -12.25 5.96 3.13
N CYS A 87 -10.91 5.92 3.07
CA CYS A 87 -10.09 5.23 4.06
C CYS A 87 -9.57 6.23 5.10
N LYS A 88 -10.09 6.15 6.32
CA LYS A 88 -9.65 7.01 7.42
C LYS A 88 -8.42 6.41 8.08
N LEU A 89 -7.33 7.20 8.14
CA LEU A 89 -6.13 6.90 8.90
C LEU A 89 -6.32 7.25 10.38
N LYS A 90 -5.71 6.46 11.26
CA LYS A 90 -5.52 6.82 12.65
C LYS A 90 -4.34 7.79 12.78
N LYS A 91 -4.16 8.32 14.00
CA LYS A 91 -2.97 9.12 14.32
C LYS A 91 -1.72 8.27 14.07
N ASP A 92 -0.74 8.87 13.41
CA ASP A 92 0.55 8.25 13.06
C ASP A 92 0.47 7.08 12.05
N GLU A 93 -0.68 6.88 11.38
CA GLU A 93 -0.82 6.00 10.22
C GLU A 93 -0.65 6.81 8.92
N PHE A 94 -0.03 6.20 7.94
CA PHE A 94 0.21 6.80 6.62
C PHE A 94 -0.17 5.84 5.50
N PHE A 95 -0.55 6.39 4.35
CA PHE A 95 -0.72 5.55 3.18
C PHE A 95 0.65 5.12 2.64
N TYR A 96 0.77 3.85 2.32
CA TYR A 96 1.97 3.25 1.74
C TYR A 96 2.52 4.08 0.56
N PHE A 97 1.65 4.46 -0.37
CA PHE A 97 2.02 5.24 -1.55
C PHE A 97 2.50 6.67 -1.25
N ASP A 98 2.19 7.23 -0.07
CA ASP A 98 2.73 8.51 0.36
C ASP A 98 4.14 8.35 0.92
N ILE A 99 4.36 7.34 1.73
CA ILE A 99 5.68 7.03 2.27
C ILE A 99 6.69 6.74 1.15
N LEU A 100 6.29 6.03 0.09
CA LEU A 100 7.16 5.76 -1.07
C LEU A 100 7.59 7.03 -1.85
N LYS A 101 6.93 8.16 -1.62
CA LYS A 101 7.33 9.45 -2.20
C LYS A 101 8.32 10.20 -1.33
N CYS A 102 8.49 9.80 -0.07
CA CYS A 102 9.26 10.55 0.92
C CYS A 102 10.77 10.42 0.69
N GLU A 103 11.42 11.55 0.86
CA GLU A 103 12.87 11.66 1.03
C GLU A 103 13.24 11.61 2.51
N VAL A 104 14.37 11.01 2.81
CA VAL A 104 14.84 10.76 4.18
C VAL A 104 16.03 11.62 4.48
N TYR A 105 15.97 12.32 5.62
CA TYR A 105 16.98 13.26 6.10
C TYR A 105 17.35 12.97 7.55
N ASP A 106 18.61 13.14 7.91
CA ASP A 106 19.02 13.42 9.28
C ASP A 106 19.15 14.93 9.52
N SER A 107 19.75 15.37 10.62
CA SER A 107 19.93 16.79 10.90
C SER A 107 20.94 17.49 9.98
N LYS A 108 21.76 16.74 9.26
CA LYS A 108 22.91 17.24 8.51
C LYS A 108 22.73 17.13 7.00
N GLN A 109 22.05 16.06 6.53
CA GLN A 109 22.03 15.73 5.12
C GLN A 109 20.85 14.86 4.70
N ARG A 110 20.66 14.74 3.40
CA ARG A 110 19.75 13.77 2.80
C ARG A 110 20.40 12.38 2.84
N LEU A 111 19.72 11.42 3.42
CA LEU A 111 20.16 10.02 3.48
C LEU A 111 19.74 9.23 2.23
N GLY A 112 18.60 9.57 1.64
CA GLY A 112 18.08 8.88 0.46
C GLY A 112 16.59 9.05 0.26
N LYS A 113 15.96 8.06 -0.41
CA LYS A 113 14.54 8.02 -0.69
C LYS A 113 13.95 6.67 -0.34
N VAL A 114 12.75 6.65 0.22
CA VAL A 114 12.01 5.41 0.49
C VAL A 114 11.65 4.74 -0.84
N VAL A 115 11.96 3.45 -0.97
CA VAL A 115 11.66 2.64 -2.16
C VAL A 115 10.73 1.48 -1.86
N ASP A 116 10.71 1.00 -0.61
CA ASP A 116 9.79 -0.05 -0.17
C ASP A 116 9.55 0.01 1.33
N ILE A 117 8.51 -0.67 1.80
CA ILE A 117 8.17 -0.84 3.21
C ILE A 117 8.00 -2.33 3.47
N LEU A 118 8.82 -2.85 4.37
CA LEU A 118 8.74 -4.24 4.81
C LEU A 118 8.01 -4.30 6.14
N GLU A 119 6.82 -4.86 6.13
CA GLU A 119 6.02 -5.06 7.32
C GLU A 119 5.94 -6.54 7.69
N ASN A 120 6.13 -6.81 8.96
CA ASN A 120 5.85 -8.10 9.57
C ASN A 120 5.04 -7.90 10.86
N THR A 121 4.72 -8.98 11.56
CA THR A 121 3.87 -8.93 12.76
C THR A 121 4.43 -8.08 13.92
N SER A 122 5.71 -7.75 13.91
CA SER A 122 6.40 -7.08 15.02
C SER A 122 7.20 -5.85 14.62
N SER A 123 7.42 -5.60 13.33
CA SER A 123 8.24 -4.48 12.86
C SER A 123 7.82 -3.95 11.50
N CYS A 124 8.09 -2.67 11.30
CA CYS A 124 7.99 -1.98 10.02
C CYS A 124 9.37 -1.40 9.71
N LEU A 125 9.89 -1.70 8.53
CA LEU A 125 11.18 -1.22 8.05
C LEU A 125 10.98 -0.44 6.76
N PHE A 126 11.53 0.77 6.69
CA PHE A 126 11.63 1.50 5.44
C PHE A 126 12.89 1.09 4.70
N GLU A 127 12.76 0.58 3.49
CA GLU A 127 13.89 0.39 2.59
C GLU A 127 14.22 1.72 1.93
N ILE A 128 15.46 2.16 2.09
CA ILE A 128 15.96 3.43 1.59
C ILE A 128 16.95 3.19 0.47
N ASN A 129 16.70 3.78 -0.69
CA ASN A 129 17.73 3.92 -1.72
C ASN A 129 18.61 5.10 -1.33
N THR A 130 19.88 4.82 -1.05
CA THR A 130 20.85 5.78 -0.51
C THR A 130 21.10 6.91 -1.48
N ASP A 131 21.33 8.12 -0.95
CA ASP A 131 21.72 9.28 -1.74
C ASP A 131 23.03 9.03 -2.49
N GLU A 132 23.12 9.49 -3.74
CA GLU A 132 24.28 9.29 -4.60
C GLU A 132 25.58 9.85 -4.01
N THR A 133 25.50 10.92 -3.23
CA THR A 133 26.67 11.54 -2.58
C THR A 133 27.27 10.60 -1.53
N LEU A 134 26.42 9.89 -0.80
CA LEU A 134 26.82 8.91 0.21
C LEU A 134 27.34 7.62 -0.42
N ILE A 135 26.73 7.17 -1.53
CA ILE A 135 27.23 6.03 -2.31
C ILE A 135 28.64 6.30 -2.84
N LYS A 136 28.91 7.53 -3.33
CA LYS A 136 30.26 7.93 -3.79
C LYS A 136 31.30 7.95 -2.66
N GLN A 137 30.86 8.04 -1.41
CA GLN A 137 31.72 7.93 -0.22
C GLN A 137 31.96 6.46 0.20
N GLY A 138 31.42 5.49 -0.54
CA GLY A 138 31.62 4.06 -0.30
C GLY A 138 30.53 3.40 0.56
N LEU A 139 29.42 4.10 0.83
CA LEU A 139 28.30 3.54 1.61
C LEU A 139 27.39 2.66 0.74
N ALA A 140 26.62 1.78 1.39
CA ALA A 140 25.73 0.84 0.73
C ALA A 140 24.66 1.55 -0.13
N LYS A 141 24.26 0.93 -1.24
CA LYS A 141 23.24 1.47 -2.15
C LYS A 141 21.85 1.50 -1.55
N ASN A 142 21.54 0.54 -0.69
CA ASN A 142 20.26 0.45 0.03
C ASN A 142 20.55 0.12 1.49
N PHE A 143 19.67 0.59 2.37
CA PHE A 143 19.67 0.25 3.78
C PHE A 143 18.25 0.31 4.35
N TYR A 144 18.07 -0.19 5.58
CA TYR A 144 16.76 -0.32 6.21
C TYR A 144 16.69 0.49 7.50
N ILE A 145 15.70 1.38 7.61
CA ILE A 145 15.46 2.14 8.84
C ILE A 145 14.22 1.57 9.53
N PRO A 146 14.33 1.08 10.78
CA PRO A 146 13.17 0.70 11.57
C PRO A 146 12.25 1.91 11.83
N TYR A 147 10.94 1.75 11.59
CA TYR A 147 9.94 2.78 11.89
C TYR A 147 9.64 2.78 13.40
N ILE A 148 10.54 3.32 14.16
CA ILE A 148 10.45 3.51 15.62
C ILE A 148 10.97 4.89 16.00
N ASP A 149 10.52 5.43 17.13
CA ASP A 149 10.84 6.79 17.60
C ASP A 149 12.34 7.06 17.76
N LYS A 150 13.13 6.01 17.96
CA LYS A 150 14.60 6.12 18.04
C LYS A 150 15.21 6.64 16.74
N TYR A 151 14.70 6.20 15.59
CA TYR A 151 15.27 6.52 14.28
C TYR A 151 14.42 7.50 13.49
N VAL A 152 13.09 7.39 13.53
CA VAL A 152 12.16 8.24 12.79
C VAL A 152 11.54 9.26 13.74
N LEU A 153 11.98 10.52 13.64
CA LEU A 153 11.52 11.61 14.51
C LEU A 153 10.20 12.20 14.05
N SER A 154 10.00 12.31 12.74
CA SER A 154 8.74 12.81 12.16
C SER A 154 8.58 12.41 10.71
N VAL A 155 7.32 12.31 10.28
CA VAL A 155 6.91 12.07 8.89
C VAL A 155 6.04 13.23 8.43
N ASP A 156 6.53 14.01 7.49
CA ASP A 156 5.82 15.13 6.86
C ASP A 156 5.34 14.75 5.47
N ILE A 157 4.13 14.21 5.40
CA ILE A 157 3.54 13.78 4.12
C ILE A 157 3.26 14.94 3.17
N LYS A 158 3.01 16.15 3.69
CA LYS A 158 2.73 17.32 2.85
C LYS A 158 3.94 17.70 2.00
N ASN A 159 5.14 17.57 2.58
CA ASN A 159 6.39 17.88 1.92
C ASN A 159 7.14 16.62 1.47
N PHE A 160 6.55 15.43 1.61
CA PHE A 160 7.17 14.13 1.31
C PHE A 160 8.54 13.96 1.97
N LYS A 161 8.61 14.27 3.27
CA LYS A 161 9.86 14.26 4.01
C LYS A 161 9.75 13.43 5.29
N ILE A 162 10.75 12.59 5.52
CA ILE A 162 10.96 11.85 6.77
C ILE A 162 12.21 12.42 7.43
N ASN A 163 12.06 12.88 8.67
CA ASN A 163 13.18 13.35 9.47
C ASN A 163 13.60 12.26 10.43
N CYS A 164 14.85 11.86 10.34
CA CYS A 164 15.46 10.85 11.19
C CYS A 164 16.40 11.46 12.22
N SER A 165 16.65 10.70 13.28
CA SER A 165 17.73 11.02 14.22
C SER A 165 19.10 10.85 13.56
N ASP A 166 20.12 11.49 14.14
CA ASP A 166 21.50 11.34 13.64
C ASP A 166 22.04 9.91 13.82
N GLU A 167 21.35 9.07 14.57
CA GLU A 167 21.70 7.65 14.69
C GLU A 167 21.35 6.84 13.44
N ALA A 168 20.48 7.33 12.56
CA ALA A 168 20.11 6.63 11.33
C ALA A 168 21.30 6.44 10.37
N ILE A 169 22.26 7.38 10.35
CA ILE A 169 23.46 7.26 9.51
C ILE A 169 24.33 6.05 9.94
N TYR A 170 24.36 5.71 11.22
CA TYR A 170 25.14 4.56 11.68
C TYR A 170 24.57 3.23 11.16
N ILE A 171 23.27 3.15 10.90
CA ILE A 171 22.69 1.97 10.25
C ILE A 171 23.28 1.84 8.85
N LEU A 172 23.30 2.94 8.08
CA LEU A 172 23.86 2.95 6.72
C LEU A 172 25.36 2.64 6.71
N GLU A 173 26.12 3.19 7.67
CA GLU A 173 27.58 2.94 7.78
C GLU A 173 27.93 1.48 8.12
N ASN A 174 26.98 0.75 8.71
CA ASN A 174 27.15 -0.66 9.08
C ASN A 174 26.34 -1.62 8.18
N SER A 175 25.86 -1.14 7.06
CA SER A 175 25.06 -1.92 6.10
C SER A 175 25.89 -2.57 5.00
#